data_73d26e743bac2e37ab2ffc3963201455
#
_entry.id   73d26e743bac2e37ab2ffc3963201455
#
_cell.length_a   1.000
_cell.length_b   1.000
_cell.length_c   1.000
_cell.angle_alpha   90.00
_cell.angle_beta   90.00
_cell.angle_gamma   90.00
#
_symmetry.space_group_name_H-M   'P 1'
#
loop_
_entity.id
_entity.type
_entity.pdbx_description
1 polymer ?
#
loop_
_entity_poly.entity_id
_entity_poly.type
_entity_poly.pdbx_seq_one_letter_code
_entity_poly.pdbx_strand_id
1 'polypeptide(L)'
;MNASPARFEPIVGRYLHLPLGGRPQRIYVEEAGSGTPLLCLHTAGADSRQYRAVMNDPAILESFRVIAFDLPWHGKSSPPEGWQEETYRLTSQDYAEAIIAVADALALDRPLVMGCSIGGRIVLHLALEHADRFGGAIGLQSGAHVDPYYDLEWLNRPDVHGGEVCAGIVSGLVGPGSPEKHRWETLWHYMQSGPGVFKGDLHFYTADGDIRDRVAGIDTQRCPLWLLTGEYDYSCTPEDTEFLAGRIAGSQWQIMEGMGHFPMSEDPDRFLGYLRPVLAQAARRRQGA
;
A
#
# COMPACT_ATOMS: atom_id res chain seq x y z
N MET A 1 -20.51 -0.74 32.42
CA MET A 1 -19.73 -1.26 31.30
C MET A 1 -18.42 -1.81 31.86
N ASN A 2 -18.20 -3.13 31.86
CA ASN A 2 -16.95 -3.68 32.29
C ASN A 2 -15.88 -3.35 31.22
N ALA A 3 -14.89 -2.56 31.57
CA ALA A 3 -13.76 -2.29 30.68
C ALA A 3 -13.03 -3.62 30.39
N SER A 4 -12.74 -3.89 29.13
CA SER A 4 -11.91 -5.02 28.77
C SER A 4 -10.52 -4.88 29.43
N PRO A 5 -9.90 -5.96 29.91
CA PRO A 5 -8.58 -5.88 30.52
C PRO A 5 -7.54 -5.34 29.52
N ALA A 6 -6.53 -4.66 30.02
CA ALA A 6 -5.40 -4.19 29.20
C ALA A 6 -4.71 -5.39 28.52
N ARG A 7 -4.42 -5.27 27.24
CA ARG A 7 -3.70 -6.29 26.45
C ARG A 7 -2.79 -5.64 25.43
N PHE A 8 -1.72 -6.34 25.06
CA PHE A 8 -0.89 -5.98 23.91
C PHE A 8 -1.45 -6.59 22.62
N GLU A 9 -1.31 -5.88 21.52
CA GLU A 9 -1.47 -6.43 20.18
C GLU A 9 -0.21 -7.20 19.76
N PRO A 10 -0.29 -8.13 18.79
CA PRO A 10 0.88 -8.89 18.33
C PRO A 10 1.90 -8.06 17.54
N ILE A 11 1.59 -6.82 17.23
CA ILE A 11 2.38 -5.92 16.37
C ILE A 11 3.62 -5.43 17.12
N VAL A 12 4.79 -5.60 16.50
CA VAL A 12 6.07 -5.09 17.01
C VAL A 12 6.64 -4.09 16.02
N GLY A 13 6.87 -2.86 16.50
CA GLY A 13 7.46 -1.78 15.69
C GLY A 13 8.93 -1.56 16.03
N ARG A 14 9.76 -1.34 15.01
CA ARG A 14 11.20 -1.09 15.12
C ARG A 14 11.67 -0.09 14.08
N TYR A 15 12.85 0.50 14.29
CA TYR A 15 13.51 1.34 13.31
C TYR A 15 14.64 0.57 12.63
N LEU A 16 14.63 0.64 11.30
CA LEU A 16 15.66 0.10 10.42
C LEU A 16 16.50 1.26 9.87
N HIS A 17 17.81 1.18 9.97
CA HIS A 17 18.72 2.13 9.34
C HIS A 17 19.32 1.49 8.09
N LEU A 18 19.12 2.12 6.94
CA LEU A 18 19.65 1.64 5.66
C LEU A 18 19.91 2.81 4.70
N PRO A 19 20.81 2.67 3.72
CA PRO A 19 21.00 3.67 2.69
C PRO A 19 19.90 3.56 1.62
N LEU A 20 19.31 4.69 1.23
CA LEU A 20 18.43 4.83 0.06
C LEU A 20 18.86 6.06 -0.73
N GLY A 21 18.96 5.94 -2.05
CA GLY A 21 19.45 7.00 -2.90
C GLY A 21 20.85 7.53 -2.49
N GLY A 22 21.70 6.65 -1.91
CA GLY A 22 23.02 7.02 -1.39
C GLY A 22 23.02 7.79 -0.07
N ARG A 23 21.87 7.98 0.58
CA ARG A 23 21.71 8.73 1.84
C ARG A 23 21.27 7.81 2.97
N PRO A 24 21.77 7.97 4.20
CA PRO A 24 21.28 7.21 5.35
C PRO A 24 19.82 7.57 5.63
N GLN A 25 19.00 6.55 5.79
CA GLN A 25 17.57 6.68 6.10
C GLN A 25 17.24 5.92 7.39
N ARG A 26 16.25 6.41 8.12
CA ARG A 26 15.69 5.76 9.31
C ARG A 26 14.23 5.42 9.02
N ILE A 27 13.99 4.16 8.72
CA ILE A 27 12.70 3.62 8.30
C ILE A 27 12.02 2.94 9.48
N TYR A 28 10.75 3.25 9.70
CA TYR A 28 9.93 2.55 10.67
C TYR A 28 9.28 1.32 10.04
N VAL A 29 9.38 0.19 10.71
CA VAL A 29 8.85 -1.10 10.26
C VAL A 29 8.00 -1.70 11.38
N GLU A 30 6.81 -2.17 11.04
CA GLU A 30 5.95 -2.97 11.91
C GLU A 30 5.84 -4.39 11.37
N GLU A 31 5.81 -5.37 12.28
CA GLU A 31 5.62 -6.77 11.90
C GLU A 31 4.79 -7.54 12.93
N ALA A 32 4.07 -8.55 12.45
CA ALA A 32 3.32 -9.49 13.27
C ALA A 32 3.28 -10.88 12.61
N GLY A 33 3.18 -11.92 13.42
CA GLY A 33 3.12 -13.31 12.95
C GLY A 33 4.45 -13.90 12.54
N SER A 34 4.40 -15.06 11.89
CA SER A 34 5.55 -15.82 11.40
C SER A 34 5.17 -16.62 10.15
N GLY A 35 6.17 -17.11 9.40
CA GLY A 35 5.92 -17.89 8.18
C GLY A 35 6.20 -17.12 6.89
N THR A 36 5.36 -17.27 5.88
CA THR A 36 5.55 -16.60 4.57
C THR A 36 5.53 -15.09 4.71
N PRO A 37 6.58 -14.36 4.27
CA PRO A 37 6.57 -12.90 4.39
C PRO A 37 5.53 -12.27 3.46
N LEU A 38 4.70 -11.39 4.02
CA LEU A 38 3.75 -10.52 3.32
C LEU A 38 4.15 -9.07 3.57
N LEU A 39 4.73 -8.42 2.58
CA LEU A 39 5.15 -7.02 2.66
C LEU A 39 4.03 -6.10 2.18
N CYS A 40 3.55 -5.23 3.07
CA CYS A 40 2.42 -4.34 2.85
C CYS A 40 2.86 -2.90 2.62
N LEU A 41 2.33 -2.26 1.57
CA LEU A 41 2.67 -0.92 1.10
C LEU A 41 1.48 0.02 1.25
N HIS A 42 1.63 1.08 2.03
CA HIS A 42 0.58 2.06 2.33
C HIS A 42 0.20 2.93 1.12
N THR A 43 -0.88 3.68 1.24
CA THR A 43 -1.34 4.64 0.24
C THR A 43 -0.60 5.98 0.33
N ALA A 44 -0.79 6.88 -0.65
CA ALA A 44 -0.21 8.22 -0.65
C ALA A 44 -0.50 8.98 0.65
N GLY A 45 0.51 9.59 1.24
CA GLY A 45 0.39 10.41 2.44
C GLY A 45 -0.05 9.70 3.73
N ALA A 46 -0.24 8.38 3.68
CA ALA A 46 -0.59 7.57 4.86
C ALA A 46 0.64 6.83 5.43
N ASP A 47 0.45 5.78 6.18
CA ASP A 47 1.51 4.99 6.79
C ASP A 47 1.07 3.54 7.09
N SER A 48 1.98 2.75 7.69
CA SER A 48 1.79 1.33 8.02
C SER A 48 0.53 1.02 8.82
N ARG A 49 0.01 1.98 9.60
CA ARG A 49 -1.20 1.79 10.44
C ARG A 49 -2.43 1.34 9.65
N GLN A 50 -2.48 1.60 8.34
CA GLN A 50 -3.56 1.13 7.47
C GLN A 50 -3.69 -0.40 7.45
N TYR A 51 -2.61 -1.14 7.73
CA TYR A 51 -2.60 -2.60 7.75
C TYR A 51 -2.78 -3.22 9.14
N ARG A 52 -3.11 -2.42 10.17
CA ARG A 52 -3.28 -2.91 11.54
C ARG A 52 -4.26 -4.08 11.65
N ALA A 53 -5.38 -4.05 10.92
CA ALA A 53 -6.35 -5.14 10.95
C ALA A 53 -5.79 -6.45 10.39
N VAL A 54 -5.00 -6.39 9.31
CA VAL A 54 -4.31 -7.55 8.73
C VAL A 54 -3.27 -8.12 9.71
N MET A 55 -2.54 -7.25 10.42
CA MET A 55 -1.55 -7.61 11.44
C MET A 55 -2.16 -8.13 12.76
N ASN A 56 -3.45 -7.97 12.96
CA ASN A 56 -4.19 -8.49 14.11
C ASN A 56 -5.09 -9.69 13.75
N ASP A 57 -5.08 -10.14 12.50
CA ASP A 57 -5.91 -11.26 12.07
C ASP A 57 -5.26 -12.61 12.40
N PRO A 58 -5.81 -13.40 13.36
CA PRO A 58 -5.18 -14.64 13.79
C PRO A 58 -5.02 -15.66 12.66
N ALA A 59 -5.99 -15.72 11.74
CA ALA A 59 -5.96 -16.68 10.64
C ALA A 59 -4.84 -16.37 9.63
N ILE A 60 -4.55 -15.09 9.41
CA ILE A 60 -3.41 -14.67 8.58
C ILE A 60 -2.10 -14.94 9.30
N LEU A 61 -2.00 -14.58 10.59
CA LEU A 61 -0.77 -14.71 11.39
C LEU A 61 -0.34 -16.16 11.66
N GLU A 62 -1.23 -17.14 11.50
CA GLU A 62 -0.87 -18.57 11.54
C GLU A 62 0.12 -19.00 10.44
N SER A 63 0.10 -18.33 9.30
CA SER A 63 0.88 -18.74 8.11
C SER A 63 1.73 -17.63 7.51
N PHE A 64 1.50 -16.38 7.91
CA PHE A 64 2.18 -15.23 7.33
C PHE A 64 2.89 -14.39 8.40
N ARG A 65 4.10 -13.95 8.07
CA ARG A 65 4.77 -12.84 8.71
C ARG A 65 4.37 -11.57 7.96
N VAL A 66 3.40 -10.84 8.51
CA VAL A 66 2.92 -9.58 7.92
C VAL A 66 3.87 -8.47 8.32
N ILE A 67 4.36 -7.73 7.35
CA ILE A 67 5.33 -6.64 7.51
C ILE A 67 4.78 -5.42 6.80
N ALA A 68 4.74 -4.28 7.46
CA ALA A 68 4.49 -2.99 6.83
C ALA A 68 5.58 -2.00 7.24
N PHE A 69 5.91 -1.06 6.39
CA PHE A 69 6.87 -0.02 6.71
C PHE A 69 6.36 1.33 6.23
N ASP A 70 6.79 2.37 6.90
CA ASP A 70 6.54 3.74 6.48
C ASP A 70 7.63 4.14 5.48
N LEU A 71 7.26 4.58 4.28
CA LEU A 71 8.21 5.15 3.32
C LEU A 71 9.03 6.30 3.97
N PRO A 72 10.21 6.66 3.43
CA PRO A 72 10.87 7.91 3.83
C PRO A 72 9.88 9.07 3.81
N TRP A 73 9.96 9.99 4.76
CA TRP A 73 9.06 11.12 4.97
C TRP A 73 7.67 10.79 5.58
N HIS A 74 7.27 9.51 5.63
CA HIS A 74 5.94 9.10 6.09
C HIS A 74 5.95 8.63 7.54
N GLY A 75 4.80 8.78 8.18
CA GLY A 75 4.50 8.19 9.48
C GLY A 75 5.57 8.44 10.53
N LYS A 76 6.21 7.37 10.99
CA LYS A 76 7.30 7.38 11.97
C LYS A 76 8.69 7.31 11.32
N SER A 77 8.78 7.10 10.00
CA SER A 77 10.05 7.22 9.27
C SER A 77 10.54 8.65 9.23
N SER A 78 11.86 8.83 9.23
CA SER A 78 12.43 10.16 9.14
C SER A 78 12.53 10.62 7.69
N PRO A 79 12.35 11.94 7.41
CA PRO A 79 12.87 12.50 6.18
C PRO A 79 14.40 12.47 6.20
N PRO A 80 15.07 12.55 5.04
CA PRO A 80 16.53 12.58 4.97
C PRO A 80 17.11 13.87 5.59
N GLU A 81 18.40 13.85 5.92
CA GLU A 81 19.09 15.04 6.38
C GLU A 81 19.04 16.16 5.32
N GLY A 82 18.75 17.39 5.72
CA GLY A 82 18.61 18.53 4.80
C GLY A 82 17.24 18.65 4.14
N TRP A 83 16.28 17.85 4.53
CA TRP A 83 14.93 17.79 3.94
C TRP A 83 14.22 19.14 3.88
N GLN A 84 14.54 20.10 4.77
CA GLN A 84 13.91 21.42 4.83
C GLN A 84 14.13 22.23 3.54
N GLU A 85 15.23 21.96 2.83
CA GLU A 85 15.60 22.58 1.56
C GLU A 85 15.13 21.80 0.34
N GLU A 86 14.40 20.70 0.56
CA GLU A 86 13.98 19.78 -0.51
C GLU A 86 12.45 19.80 -0.69
N THR A 87 12.03 19.59 -1.92
CA THR A 87 10.63 19.25 -2.23
C THR A 87 10.54 17.76 -2.44
N TYR A 88 9.82 17.07 -1.56
CA TYR A 88 9.60 15.63 -1.69
C TYR A 88 8.85 15.30 -2.99
N ARG A 89 9.34 14.30 -3.69
CA ARG A 89 8.75 13.77 -4.91
C ARG A 89 9.08 12.28 -5.03
N LEU A 90 8.06 11.43 -5.04
CA LEU A 90 8.24 10.00 -5.22
C LEU A 90 8.34 9.67 -6.71
N THR A 91 9.34 8.86 -7.06
CA THR A 91 9.47 8.26 -8.40
C THR A 91 9.29 6.75 -8.33
N SER A 92 9.01 6.10 -9.46
CA SER A 92 8.92 4.64 -9.56
C SER A 92 10.23 3.97 -9.16
N GLN A 93 11.36 4.58 -9.51
CA GLN A 93 12.69 4.09 -9.15
C GLN A 93 12.92 4.15 -7.63
N ASP A 94 12.71 5.32 -7.01
CA ASP A 94 12.92 5.49 -5.56
C ASP A 94 12.00 4.58 -4.75
N TYR A 95 10.75 4.40 -5.23
CA TYR A 95 9.78 3.55 -4.56
C TYR A 95 10.19 2.07 -4.63
N ALA A 96 10.56 1.58 -5.82
CA ALA A 96 11.04 0.21 -5.97
C ALA A 96 12.33 -0.04 -5.18
N GLU A 97 13.28 0.92 -5.20
CA GLU A 97 14.52 0.85 -4.41
C GLU A 97 14.21 0.73 -2.91
N ALA A 98 13.31 1.54 -2.37
CA ALA A 98 12.93 1.49 -0.96
C ALA A 98 12.34 0.13 -0.57
N ILE A 99 11.43 -0.43 -1.39
CA ILE A 99 10.80 -1.73 -1.14
C ILE A 99 11.84 -2.85 -1.15
N ILE A 100 12.71 -2.87 -2.17
CA ILE A 100 13.74 -3.90 -2.34
C ILE A 100 14.76 -3.81 -1.19
N ALA A 101 15.21 -2.60 -0.84
CA ALA A 101 16.17 -2.40 0.23
C ALA A 101 15.63 -2.84 1.61
N VAL A 102 14.35 -2.57 1.91
CA VAL A 102 13.69 -3.07 3.12
C VAL A 102 13.59 -4.59 3.08
N ALA A 103 13.20 -5.19 1.96
CA ALA A 103 13.11 -6.64 1.81
C ALA A 103 14.48 -7.32 2.02
N ASP A 104 15.55 -6.75 1.47
CA ASP A 104 16.93 -7.24 1.63
C ASP A 104 17.43 -7.10 3.07
N ALA A 105 17.22 -5.94 3.69
CA ALA A 105 17.64 -5.69 5.07
C ALA A 105 16.94 -6.61 6.09
N LEU A 106 15.72 -7.02 5.79
CA LEU A 106 14.96 -7.98 6.60
C LEU A 106 15.17 -9.44 6.18
N ALA A 107 16.06 -9.69 5.19
CA ALA A 107 16.37 -11.00 4.62
C ALA A 107 15.10 -11.77 4.18
N LEU A 108 14.17 -11.09 3.51
CA LEU A 108 12.94 -11.71 3.06
C LEU A 108 13.19 -12.52 1.79
N ASP A 109 12.95 -13.82 1.88
CA ASP A 109 13.04 -14.72 0.72
C ASP A 109 11.75 -14.67 -0.09
N ARG A 110 11.81 -14.03 -1.27
CA ARG A 110 10.70 -13.88 -2.21
C ARG A 110 9.36 -13.57 -1.51
N PRO A 111 9.24 -12.44 -0.79
CA PRO A 111 8.01 -12.10 -0.10
C PRO A 111 6.85 -11.95 -1.09
N LEU A 112 5.61 -12.21 -0.62
CA LEU A 112 4.45 -11.61 -1.27
C LEU A 112 4.50 -10.10 -1.03
N VAL A 113 4.17 -9.31 -2.05
CA VAL A 113 4.03 -7.87 -1.90
C VAL A 113 2.58 -7.47 -2.13
N MET A 114 2.01 -6.70 -1.21
CA MET A 114 0.64 -6.19 -1.29
C MET A 114 0.65 -4.68 -1.09
N GLY A 115 -0.03 -3.95 -1.94
CA GLY A 115 -0.11 -2.51 -1.80
C GLY A 115 -1.43 -1.94 -2.30
N CYS A 116 -1.81 -0.76 -1.78
CA CYS A 116 -3.05 -0.09 -2.12
C CYS A 116 -2.74 1.26 -2.79
N SER A 117 -3.49 1.65 -3.83
CA SER A 117 -3.36 2.95 -4.50
C SER A 117 -1.96 3.13 -5.11
N ILE A 118 -1.13 4.06 -4.63
CA ILE A 118 0.30 4.13 -5.04
C ILE A 118 1.00 2.79 -4.79
N GLY A 119 0.72 2.13 -3.65
CA GLY A 119 1.19 0.77 -3.37
C GLY A 119 0.64 -0.26 -4.35
N GLY A 120 -0.61 -0.12 -4.77
CA GLY A 120 -1.23 -0.93 -5.82
C GLY A 120 -0.61 -0.73 -7.19
N ARG A 121 -0.18 0.49 -7.50
CA ARG A 121 0.54 0.82 -8.74
C ARG A 121 1.97 0.24 -8.74
N ILE A 122 2.73 0.43 -7.66
CA ILE A 122 4.12 -0.01 -7.63
C ILE A 122 4.24 -1.55 -7.68
N VAL A 123 3.26 -2.32 -7.17
CA VAL A 123 3.32 -3.79 -7.30
C VAL A 123 3.25 -4.26 -8.76
N LEU A 124 2.66 -3.48 -9.67
CA LEU A 124 2.71 -3.76 -11.12
C LEU A 124 4.12 -3.56 -11.68
N HIS A 125 4.82 -2.49 -11.28
CA HIS A 125 6.22 -2.26 -11.64
C HIS A 125 7.12 -3.37 -11.09
N LEU A 126 6.92 -3.77 -9.81
CA LEU A 126 7.68 -4.86 -9.20
C LEU A 126 7.45 -6.20 -9.92
N ALA A 127 6.20 -6.50 -10.29
CA ALA A 127 5.88 -7.71 -11.04
C ALA A 127 6.47 -7.71 -12.47
N LEU A 128 6.60 -6.52 -13.09
CA LEU A 128 7.19 -6.37 -14.42
C LEU A 128 8.73 -6.43 -14.40
N GLU A 129 9.35 -5.68 -13.50
CA GLU A 129 10.80 -5.39 -13.56
C GLU A 129 11.61 -6.23 -12.57
N HIS A 130 10.95 -6.72 -11.50
CA HIS A 130 11.60 -7.43 -10.39
C HIS A 130 10.90 -8.75 -10.03
N ALA A 131 10.27 -9.41 -11.02
CA ALA A 131 9.45 -10.62 -10.83
C ALA A 131 10.12 -11.72 -9.99
N ASP A 132 11.43 -11.93 -10.16
CA ASP A 132 12.19 -12.97 -9.44
C ASP A 132 12.40 -12.65 -7.96
N ARG A 133 12.22 -11.39 -7.57
CA ARG A 133 12.39 -10.93 -6.18
C ARG A 133 11.17 -11.24 -5.31
N PHE A 134 10.00 -11.44 -5.93
CA PHE A 134 8.72 -11.58 -5.22
C PHE A 134 8.07 -12.93 -5.52
N GLY A 135 7.42 -13.52 -4.51
CA GLY A 135 6.65 -14.76 -4.62
C GLY A 135 5.25 -14.55 -5.20
N GLY A 136 4.85 -13.30 -5.37
CA GLY A 136 3.58 -12.86 -5.95
C GLY A 136 3.26 -11.42 -5.54
N ALA A 137 2.36 -10.79 -6.29
CA ALA A 137 1.93 -9.41 -6.09
C ALA A 137 0.41 -9.33 -5.91
N ILE A 138 -0.04 -8.55 -4.94
CA ILE A 138 -1.44 -8.28 -4.65
C ILE A 138 -1.67 -6.78 -4.78
N GLY A 139 -2.32 -6.38 -5.85
CA GLY A 139 -2.66 -4.98 -6.08
C GLY A 139 -4.06 -4.66 -5.56
N LEU A 140 -4.12 -3.78 -4.57
CA LEU A 140 -5.38 -3.22 -4.08
C LEU A 140 -5.57 -1.86 -4.74
N GLN A 141 -6.72 -1.63 -5.35
CA GLN A 141 -7.02 -0.35 -6.00
C GLN A 141 -5.92 0.02 -7.01
N SER A 142 -5.60 -0.92 -7.91
CA SER A 142 -4.50 -0.80 -8.86
C SER A 142 -5.00 -0.37 -10.23
N GLY A 143 -4.57 0.80 -10.68
CA GLY A 143 -4.73 1.26 -12.05
C GLY A 143 -3.37 1.39 -12.74
N ALA A 144 -3.29 1.21 -14.06
CA ALA A 144 -2.06 1.43 -14.82
C ALA A 144 -1.71 2.92 -14.96
N HIS A 145 -2.71 3.78 -14.84
CA HIS A 145 -2.62 5.23 -14.90
C HIS A 145 -3.82 5.84 -14.16
N VAL A 146 -3.67 7.06 -13.69
CA VAL A 146 -4.75 7.88 -13.13
C VAL A 146 -4.57 9.30 -13.63
N ASP A 147 -5.59 9.83 -14.30
CA ASP A 147 -5.62 11.25 -14.64
C ASP A 147 -5.85 12.09 -13.39
N PRO A 148 -5.16 13.23 -13.22
CA PRO A 148 -5.40 14.12 -12.11
C PRO A 148 -6.87 14.58 -12.08
N TYR A 149 -7.57 14.35 -10.98
CA TYR A 149 -8.98 14.71 -10.83
C TYR A 149 -9.23 15.80 -9.77
N TYR A 150 -8.15 16.38 -9.24
CA TYR A 150 -8.19 17.52 -8.31
C TYR A 150 -6.95 18.40 -8.46
N ASP A 151 -7.06 19.63 -7.99
CA ASP A 151 -5.97 20.60 -8.06
C ASP A 151 -4.92 20.33 -6.96
N LEU A 152 -3.73 19.92 -7.37
CA LEU A 152 -2.60 19.62 -6.48
C LEU A 152 -2.00 20.87 -5.84
N GLU A 153 -2.27 22.07 -6.36
CA GLU A 153 -1.72 23.31 -5.82
C GLU A 153 -2.29 23.67 -4.44
N TRP A 154 -3.45 23.11 -4.08
CA TRP A 154 -4.01 23.21 -2.73
C TRP A 154 -3.25 22.40 -1.69
N LEU A 155 -2.45 21.42 -2.12
CA LEU A 155 -1.62 20.63 -1.24
C LEU A 155 -0.30 21.34 -0.96
N ASN A 156 0.13 21.31 0.30
CA ASN A 156 1.39 21.92 0.71
C ASN A 156 1.46 23.46 0.47
N ARG A 157 0.41 24.15 0.86
CA ARG A 157 0.41 25.62 0.92
C ARG A 157 0.67 26.09 2.35
N PRO A 158 1.43 27.17 2.56
CA PRO A 158 1.77 27.68 3.90
C PRO A 158 0.56 28.28 4.65
N ASP A 159 -0.51 28.61 3.93
CA ASP A 159 -1.72 29.24 4.46
C ASP A 159 -2.88 28.27 4.71
N VAL A 160 -2.67 26.96 4.54
CA VAL A 160 -3.69 25.91 4.79
C VAL A 160 -3.10 24.75 5.59
N HIS A 161 -3.95 24.07 6.34
CA HIS A 161 -3.61 22.84 7.04
C HIS A 161 -3.62 21.65 6.07
N GLY A 162 -2.45 21.31 5.51
CA GLY A 162 -2.31 20.31 4.47
C GLY A 162 -2.90 18.93 4.83
N GLY A 163 -2.73 18.50 6.09
CA GLY A 163 -3.33 17.23 6.55
C GLY A 163 -4.87 17.24 6.50
N GLU A 164 -5.50 18.36 6.88
CA GLU A 164 -6.96 18.50 6.79
C GLU A 164 -7.44 18.53 5.33
N VAL A 165 -6.67 19.19 4.45
CA VAL A 165 -6.97 19.17 2.99
C VAL A 165 -6.87 17.75 2.44
N CYS A 166 -5.81 17.00 2.78
CA CYS A 166 -5.67 15.60 2.39
C CYS A 166 -6.86 14.76 2.87
N ALA A 167 -7.22 14.88 4.16
CA ALA A 167 -8.37 14.16 4.71
C ALA A 167 -9.68 14.54 4.03
N GLY A 168 -9.86 15.82 3.68
CA GLY A 168 -11.01 16.31 2.91
C GLY A 168 -11.11 15.65 1.54
N ILE A 169 -10.01 15.58 0.80
CA ILE A 169 -9.93 14.93 -0.51
C ILE A 169 -10.26 13.43 -0.38
N VAL A 170 -9.57 12.72 0.51
CA VAL A 170 -9.72 11.26 0.63
C VAL A 170 -11.06 10.84 1.25
N SER A 171 -11.74 11.73 1.97
CA SER A 171 -13.06 11.43 2.56
C SER A 171 -14.10 11.02 1.52
N GLY A 172 -13.99 11.57 0.31
CA GLY A 172 -14.84 11.22 -0.81
C GLY A 172 -14.54 9.86 -1.45
N LEU A 173 -13.38 9.26 -1.16
CA LEU A 173 -12.96 7.97 -1.71
C LEU A 173 -13.36 6.78 -0.83
N VAL A 174 -13.86 7.03 0.39
CA VAL A 174 -14.31 5.98 1.31
C VAL A 174 -15.65 5.42 0.84
N GLY A 175 -15.81 4.10 0.87
CA GLY A 175 -17.06 3.43 0.48
C GLY A 175 -18.26 3.90 1.32
N PRO A 176 -19.45 4.08 0.71
CA PRO A 176 -20.62 4.64 1.39
C PRO A 176 -21.12 3.77 2.54
N GLY A 177 -20.86 2.46 2.51
CA GLY A 177 -21.25 1.50 3.55
C GLY A 177 -20.20 1.28 4.64
N SER A 178 -19.04 1.94 4.56
CA SER A 178 -17.94 1.75 5.51
C SER A 178 -18.35 2.18 6.93
N PRO A 179 -18.05 1.37 7.97
CA PRO A 179 -18.38 1.70 9.34
C PRO A 179 -17.76 3.03 9.79
N GLU A 180 -18.56 3.88 10.45
CA GLU A 180 -18.16 5.24 10.84
C GLU A 180 -16.84 5.28 11.61
N LYS A 181 -16.64 4.34 12.54
CA LYS A 181 -15.40 4.20 13.32
C LYS A 181 -14.17 4.10 12.40
N HIS A 182 -14.25 3.26 11.39
CA HIS A 182 -13.12 3.00 10.49
C HIS A 182 -12.92 4.12 9.46
N ARG A 183 -14.01 4.78 9.03
CA ARG A 183 -13.92 6.01 8.24
C ARG A 183 -13.11 7.08 8.97
N TRP A 184 -13.46 7.36 10.23
CA TRP A 184 -12.74 8.35 11.04
C TRP A 184 -11.28 7.96 11.30
N GLU A 185 -10.99 6.70 11.54
CA GLU A 185 -9.61 6.21 11.72
C GLU A 185 -8.80 6.37 10.43
N THR A 186 -9.38 6.06 9.26
CA THR A 186 -8.73 6.26 7.96
C THR A 186 -8.39 7.74 7.74
N LEU A 187 -9.35 8.65 7.96
CA LEU A 187 -9.12 10.10 7.82
C LEU A 187 -8.06 10.61 8.82
N TRP A 188 -8.06 10.07 10.04
CA TRP A 188 -7.07 10.43 11.05
C TRP A 188 -5.63 10.16 10.61
N HIS A 189 -5.38 9.07 9.90
CA HIS A 189 -4.05 8.80 9.34
C HIS A 189 -3.63 9.89 8.35
N TYR A 190 -4.51 10.30 7.46
CA TYR A 190 -4.24 11.35 6.49
C TYR A 190 -4.04 12.74 7.09
N MET A 191 -4.74 13.06 8.18
CA MET A 191 -4.54 14.31 8.92
C MET A 191 -3.13 14.42 9.51
N GLN A 192 -2.43 13.31 9.69
CA GLN A 192 -1.08 13.23 10.25
C GLN A 192 0.02 13.15 9.19
N SER A 193 -0.32 13.30 7.92
CA SER A 193 0.66 13.35 6.83
C SER A 193 1.66 14.50 7.01
N GLY A 194 2.92 14.26 6.69
CA GLY A 194 3.95 15.29 6.68
C GLY A 194 3.69 16.37 5.62
N PRO A 195 4.25 17.59 5.82
CA PRO A 195 4.09 18.67 4.84
C PRO A 195 4.60 18.27 3.45
N GLY A 196 3.75 18.40 2.43
CA GLY A 196 4.08 18.12 1.04
C GLY A 196 4.18 16.64 0.66
N VAL A 197 4.04 15.72 1.63
CA VAL A 197 4.22 14.27 1.41
C VAL A 197 3.16 13.73 0.47
N PHE A 198 1.88 13.99 0.73
CA PHE A 198 0.79 13.56 -0.14
C PHE A 198 0.96 14.10 -1.58
N LYS A 199 1.30 15.39 -1.74
CA LYS A 199 1.59 15.98 -3.05
C LYS A 199 2.76 15.28 -3.75
N GLY A 200 3.82 14.96 -3.01
CA GLY A 200 5.01 14.29 -3.54
C GLY A 200 4.71 12.87 -4.04
N ASP A 201 3.90 12.11 -3.31
CA ASP A 201 3.45 10.77 -3.72
C ASP A 201 2.61 10.80 -4.99
N LEU A 202 1.78 11.83 -5.13
CA LEU A 202 0.94 11.97 -6.32
C LEU A 202 1.74 12.24 -7.59
N HIS A 203 3.01 12.66 -7.49
CA HIS A 203 3.88 12.71 -8.65
C HIS A 203 4.11 11.32 -9.25
N PHE A 204 4.40 10.30 -8.43
CA PHE A 204 4.43 8.92 -8.90
C PHE A 204 3.08 8.48 -9.46
N TYR A 205 2.00 8.77 -8.75
CA TYR A 205 0.67 8.26 -9.05
C TYR A 205 0.10 8.80 -10.37
N THR A 206 0.32 10.09 -10.69
CA THR A 206 -0.32 10.77 -11.83
C THR A 206 0.63 11.05 -12.99
N ALA A 207 1.93 10.92 -12.82
CA ALA A 207 2.92 11.25 -13.83
C ALA A 207 3.96 10.14 -14.04
N ASP A 208 4.84 9.88 -13.05
CA ASP A 208 6.00 9.00 -13.22
C ASP A 208 5.62 7.51 -13.32
N GLY A 209 4.60 7.08 -12.59
CA GLY A 209 4.20 5.68 -12.49
C GLY A 209 3.26 5.18 -13.60
N ASP A 210 3.11 5.88 -14.72
CA ASP A 210 2.31 5.41 -15.86
C ASP A 210 2.95 4.16 -16.50
N ILE A 211 2.20 3.05 -16.49
CA ILE A 211 2.68 1.75 -16.96
C ILE A 211 1.75 1.14 -18.03
N ARG A 212 0.78 1.91 -18.55
CA ARG A 212 -0.26 1.43 -19.48
C ARG A 212 0.29 0.64 -20.66
N ASP A 213 1.37 1.13 -21.27
CA ASP A 213 1.95 0.53 -22.46
C ASP A 213 2.84 -0.69 -22.16
N ARG A 214 3.10 -0.97 -20.87
CA ARG A 214 4.06 -1.98 -20.43
C ARG A 214 3.44 -3.14 -19.68
N VAL A 215 2.20 -3.00 -19.16
CA VAL A 215 1.55 -4.00 -18.29
C VAL A 215 1.42 -5.36 -18.95
N ALA A 216 1.29 -5.44 -20.27
CA ALA A 216 1.23 -6.71 -21.02
C ALA A 216 2.54 -7.53 -20.92
N GLY A 217 3.65 -6.92 -20.49
CA GLY A 217 4.93 -7.60 -20.25
C GLY A 217 5.03 -8.29 -18.88
N ILE A 218 4.03 -8.14 -18.01
CA ILE A 218 4.02 -8.79 -16.69
C ILE A 218 3.84 -10.31 -16.88
N ASP A 219 4.85 -11.08 -16.43
CA ASP A 219 4.82 -12.54 -16.46
C ASP A 219 4.27 -13.12 -15.14
N THR A 220 3.01 -13.48 -15.14
CA THR A 220 2.31 -14.04 -13.97
C THR A 220 2.74 -15.47 -13.62
N GLN A 221 3.55 -16.14 -14.44
CA GLN A 221 4.18 -17.41 -14.08
C GLN A 221 5.38 -17.17 -13.14
N ARG A 222 6.11 -16.08 -13.35
CA ARG A 222 7.25 -15.69 -12.50
C ARG A 222 6.79 -14.95 -11.23
N CYS A 223 5.85 -14.02 -11.38
CA CYS A 223 5.25 -13.27 -10.27
C CYS A 223 3.71 -13.32 -10.39
N PRO A 224 3.04 -14.28 -9.76
CA PRO A 224 1.57 -14.34 -9.75
C PRO A 224 0.95 -13.02 -9.29
N LEU A 225 -0.12 -12.59 -9.99
CA LEU A 225 -0.75 -11.29 -9.74
C LEU A 225 -2.23 -11.45 -9.40
N TRP A 226 -2.64 -10.84 -8.30
CA TRP A 226 -4.03 -10.69 -7.86
C TRP A 226 -4.39 -9.22 -7.77
N LEU A 227 -5.54 -8.84 -8.30
CA LEU A 227 -6.06 -7.47 -8.29
C LEU A 227 -7.41 -7.45 -7.55
N LEU A 228 -7.51 -6.63 -6.52
CA LEU A 228 -8.74 -6.43 -5.75
C LEU A 228 -9.10 -4.96 -5.78
N THR A 229 -10.30 -4.62 -6.24
CA THR A 229 -10.74 -3.22 -6.37
C THR A 229 -12.10 -3.03 -5.76
N GLY A 230 -12.31 -1.94 -5.02
CA GLY A 230 -13.58 -1.59 -4.43
C GLY A 230 -14.60 -1.15 -5.49
N GLU A 231 -15.84 -1.57 -5.31
CA GLU A 231 -16.97 -1.19 -6.19
C GLU A 231 -17.14 0.33 -6.30
N TYR A 232 -16.87 1.06 -5.21
CA TYR A 232 -17.05 2.51 -5.12
C TYR A 232 -15.74 3.29 -5.25
N ASP A 233 -14.67 2.66 -5.72
CA ASP A 233 -13.44 3.38 -6.00
C ASP A 233 -13.53 4.11 -7.34
N TYR A 234 -13.41 5.43 -7.33
CA TYR A 234 -13.37 6.24 -8.53
C TYR A 234 -11.98 6.85 -8.81
N SER A 235 -10.98 6.53 -8.00
CA SER A 235 -9.57 6.83 -8.28
C SER A 235 -8.91 5.73 -9.10
N CYS A 236 -9.17 4.47 -8.75
CA CYS A 236 -8.84 3.28 -9.54
C CYS A 236 -10.13 2.47 -9.69
N THR A 237 -10.82 2.66 -10.78
CA THR A 237 -12.17 2.14 -10.95
C THR A 237 -12.19 0.62 -11.20
N PRO A 238 -13.34 -0.05 -11.02
CA PRO A 238 -13.52 -1.42 -11.50
C PRO A 238 -13.08 -1.61 -12.96
N GLU A 239 -13.37 -0.65 -13.82
CA GLU A 239 -13.00 -0.68 -15.25
C GLU A 239 -11.48 -0.63 -15.45
N ASP A 240 -10.72 0.10 -14.60
CA ASP A 240 -9.27 0.09 -14.63
C ASP A 240 -8.71 -1.29 -14.30
N THR A 241 -9.33 -1.98 -13.35
CA THR A 241 -8.97 -3.36 -12.99
C THR A 241 -9.30 -4.34 -14.13
N GLU A 242 -10.46 -4.21 -14.76
CA GLU A 242 -10.83 -5.00 -15.94
C GLU A 242 -9.86 -4.78 -17.10
N PHE A 243 -9.45 -3.51 -17.33
CA PHE A 243 -8.44 -3.17 -18.30
C PHE A 243 -7.11 -3.88 -18.04
N LEU A 244 -6.63 -3.87 -16.79
CA LEU A 244 -5.42 -4.57 -16.39
C LEU A 244 -5.56 -6.08 -16.59
N ALA A 245 -6.65 -6.68 -16.11
CA ALA A 245 -6.91 -8.10 -16.23
C ALA A 245 -6.99 -8.56 -17.68
N GLY A 246 -7.53 -7.73 -18.56
CA GLY A 246 -7.60 -8.00 -20.00
C GLY A 246 -6.24 -7.94 -20.71
N ARG A 247 -5.23 -7.28 -20.12
CA ARG A 247 -3.90 -7.10 -20.71
C ARG A 247 -2.81 -7.95 -20.07
N ILE A 248 -2.99 -8.36 -18.82
CA ILE A 248 -2.03 -9.17 -18.07
C ILE A 248 -2.48 -10.62 -18.05
N ALA A 249 -1.94 -11.42 -18.95
CA ALA A 249 -2.33 -12.83 -19.07
C ALA A 249 -2.09 -13.59 -17.76
N GLY A 250 -3.12 -14.32 -17.27
CA GLY A 250 -3.04 -15.12 -16.06
C GLY A 250 -3.17 -14.34 -14.75
N SER A 251 -3.40 -13.03 -14.78
CA SER A 251 -3.80 -12.28 -13.59
C SER A 251 -5.17 -12.74 -13.09
N GLN A 252 -5.37 -12.69 -11.78
CA GLN A 252 -6.66 -12.93 -11.15
C GLN A 252 -7.19 -11.64 -10.58
N TRP A 253 -8.48 -11.41 -10.66
CA TRP A 253 -9.06 -10.17 -10.21
C TRP A 253 -10.45 -10.35 -9.63
N GLN A 254 -10.84 -9.44 -8.74
CA GLN A 254 -12.16 -9.41 -8.13
C GLN A 254 -12.54 -8.00 -7.73
N ILE A 255 -13.81 -7.65 -7.93
CA ILE A 255 -14.40 -6.43 -7.37
C ILE A 255 -14.91 -6.72 -5.96
N MET A 256 -14.55 -5.85 -5.02
CA MET A 256 -14.97 -5.93 -3.62
C MET A 256 -16.23 -5.10 -3.43
N GLU A 257 -17.37 -5.77 -3.34
CA GLU A 257 -18.69 -5.15 -3.20
C GLU A 257 -18.77 -4.27 -1.93
N GLY A 258 -19.32 -3.07 -2.08
CA GLY A 258 -19.50 -2.11 -0.99
C GLY A 258 -18.23 -1.42 -0.49
N MET A 259 -17.06 -1.70 -1.07
CA MET A 259 -15.77 -1.11 -0.66
C MET A 259 -15.43 0.11 -1.51
N GLY A 260 -14.73 1.07 -0.90
CA GLY A 260 -14.11 2.22 -1.56
C GLY A 260 -12.60 2.02 -1.77
N HIS A 261 -11.85 3.12 -1.65
CA HIS A 261 -10.42 3.18 -1.99
C HIS A 261 -9.47 2.64 -0.90
N PHE A 262 -9.94 2.48 0.34
CA PHE A 262 -9.08 2.11 1.48
C PHE A 262 -9.54 0.81 2.17
N PRO A 263 -9.69 -0.32 1.44
CA PRO A 263 -10.38 -1.51 1.94
C PRO A 263 -9.80 -2.01 3.26
N MET A 264 -8.47 -1.98 3.42
CA MET A 264 -7.76 -2.50 4.59
C MET A 264 -8.00 -1.66 5.87
N SER A 265 -8.48 -0.42 5.75
CA SER A 265 -8.71 0.49 6.88
C SER A 265 -10.16 0.98 7.00
N GLU A 266 -10.90 1.11 5.89
CA GLU A 266 -12.27 1.64 5.91
C GLU A 266 -13.34 0.61 6.29
N ASP A 267 -13.14 -0.67 5.94
CA ASP A 267 -13.98 -1.80 6.35
C ASP A 267 -13.12 -3.08 6.42
N PRO A 268 -12.25 -3.18 7.44
CA PRO A 268 -11.28 -4.25 7.52
C PRO A 268 -11.92 -5.64 7.62
N ASP A 269 -13.07 -5.79 8.28
CA ASP A 269 -13.73 -7.09 8.41
C ASP A 269 -14.18 -7.63 7.06
N ARG A 270 -14.77 -6.77 6.23
CA ARG A 270 -15.18 -7.12 4.87
C ARG A 270 -13.96 -7.38 3.99
N PHE A 271 -12.93 -6.53 4.07
CA PHE A 271 -11.68 -6.70 3.33
C PHE A 271 -11.00 -8.05 3.63
N LEU A 272 -10.91 -8.44 4.89
CA LEU A 272 -10.34 -9.73 5.29
C LEU A 272 -11.08 -10.92 4.66
N GLY A 273 -12.37 -10.79 4.41
CA GLY A 273 -13.15 -11.79 3.67
C GLY A 273 -12.67 -12.00 2.24
N TYR A 274 -12.21 -10.94 1.56
CA TYR A 274 -11.62 -11.00 0.23
C TYR A 274 -10.13 -11.39 0.25
N LEU A 275 -9.37 -10.92 1.23
CA LEU A 275 -7.93 -11.13 1.31
C LEU A 275 -7.55 -12.59 1.65
N ARG A 276 -8.21 -13.19 2.65
CA ARG A 276 -7.87 -14.54 3.12
C ARG A 276 -7.88 -15.62 2.01
N PRO A 277 -8.87 -15.68 1.10
CA PRO A 277 -8.84 -16.60 -0.04
C PRO A 277 -7.65 -16.39 -0.97
N VAL A 278 -7.27 -15.13 -1.23
CA VAL A 278 -6.11 -14.79 -2.06
C VAL A 278 -4.81 -15.28 -1.40
N LEU A 279 -4.63 -14.99 -0.11
CA LEU A 279 -3.46 -15.44 0.64
C LEU A 279 -3.37 -16.98 0.69
N ALA A 280 -4.49 -17.67 0.91
CA ALA A 280 -4.52 -19.13 0.87
C ALA A 280 -4.13 -19.70 -0.50
N GLN A 281 -4.52 -19.03 -1.58
CA GLN A 281 -4.12 -19.43 -2.93
C GLN A 281 -2.63 -19.16 -3.19
N ALA A 282 -2.11 -18.00 -2.75
CA ALA A 282 -0.70 -17.67 -2.86
C ALA A 282 0.20 -18.66 -2.09
N ALA A 283 -0.22 -19.05 -0.88
CA ALA A 283 0.49 -20.05 -0.07
C ALA A 283 0.56 -21.42 -0.76
N ARG A 284 -0.55 -21.89 -1.35
CA ARG A 284 -0.57 -23.17 -2.11
C ARG A 284 0.37 -23.16 -3.30
N ARG A 285 0.42 -22.06 -4.06
CA ARG A 285 1.35 -21.92 -5.20
C ARG A 285 2.81 -21.99 -4.76
N ARG A 286 3.15 -21.38 -3.63
CA ARG A 286 4.52 -21.40 -3.09
C ARG A 286 4.96 -22.80 -2.61
N GLN A 287 4.02 -23.63 -2.12
CA GLN A 287 4.31 -25.01 -1.68
C GLN A 287 4.46 -25.98 -2.86
N GLY A 288 3.90 -25.67 -4.01
CA GLY A 288 3.93 -26.50 -5.23
C GLY A 288 5.04 -26.11 -6.23
N ALA A 289 5.79 -25.07 -5.95
CA ALA A 289 6.92 -24.58 -6.75
C ALA A 289 8.26 -25.02 -6.14
#